data_d6f01cadf5828d3c8c1bcec0fa04b62a
#
_entry.id   d6f01cadf5828d3c8c1bcec0fa04b62a
#
_cell.length_a   1.000
_cell.length_b   1.000
_cell.length_c   1.000
_cell.angle_alpha   90.00
_cell.angle_beta   90.00
_cell.angle_gamma   90.00
#
_symmetry.space_group_name_H-M   'P 1'
#
loop_
_entity.id
_entity.type
_entity.pdbx_description
1 polymer ?
#
loop_
_entity_poly.entity_id
_entity_poly.type
_entity_poly.pdbx_seq_one_letter_code
_entity_poly.pdbx_strand_id
1 'polypeptide(L)'
;MVKMEHIYLLYGASNKGKSTTLKNLAVQLLQLFPNELVYFEQVGEIDFLAVWDNQKVRLGIYSGGDNKSIVFRNFSALQNMNCNFIIGATRTGGGSVQAAESYAELFGQEIRWIEKQVASDSDNDECQNELVKIVKKILKQ
;
A
#
# COMPACT_ATOMS: atom_id res chain seq x y z
N MET A 1 -7.05 -15.49 12.71
CA MET A 1 -6.54 -14.68 11.60
C MET A 1 -7.61 -13.69 11.15
N VAL A 2 -7.24 -12.42 11.01
CA VAL A 2 -8.15 -11.37 10.56
C VAL A 2 -8.35 -11.51 9.04
N LYS A 3 -9.58 -11.33 8.57
CA LYS A 3 -9.89 -11.40 7.15
C LYS A 3 -9.38 -10.17 6.41
N MET A 4 -8.68 -10.39 5.30
CA MET A 4 -8.31 -9.32 4.38
C MET A 4 -9.57 -8.81 3.67
N GLU A 5 -9.85 -7.50 3.74
CA GLU A 5 -11.06 -6.94 3.13
C GLU A 5 -10.82 -6.31 1.77
N HIS A 6 -9.76 -5.49 1.63
CA HIS A 6 -9.46 -4.83 0.36
C HIS A 6 -7.96 -4.62 0.16
N ILE A 7 -7.56 -4.69 -1.11
CA ILE A 7 -6.19 -4.42 -1.55
C ILE A 7 -6.24 -3.31 -2.60
N TYR A 8 -5.47 -2.24 -2.37
CA TYR A 8 -5.35 -1.11 -3.29
C TYR A 8 -3.89 -1.02 -3.75
N LEU A 9 -3.63 -1.07 -5.04
CA LEU A 9 -2.26 -1.06 -5.54
C LEU A 9 -2.04 0.03 -6.59
N LEU A 10 -1.03 0.88 -6.34
CA LEU A 10 -0.45 1.71 -7.37
C LEU A 10 0.33 0.82 -8.32
N TYR A 11 0.08 0.92 -9.61
CA TYR A 11 0.84 0.16 -10.58
C TYR A 11 1.43 1.07 -11.65
N GLY A 12 2.58 0.69 -12.15
CA GLY A 12 3.33 1.45 -13.14
C GLY A 12 4.73 0.91 -13.26
N ALA A 13 5.43 1.31 -14.32
CA ALA A 13 6.81 0.94 -14.53
C ALA A 13 7.70 1.53 -13.43
N SER A 14 8.92 1.02 -13.31
CA SER A 14 9.92 1.61 -12.41
C SER A 14 10.11 3.09 -12.70
N ASN A 15 10.43 3.86 -11.67
CA ASN A 15 10.71 5.30 -11.77
C ASN A 15 9.50 6.15 -12.20
N LYS A 16 8.28 5.68 -11.92
CA LYS A 16 7.06 6.45 -12.17
C LYS A 16 6.55 7.20 -10.93
N GLY A 17 7.35 7.27 -9.87
CA GLY A 17 7.00 8.02 -8.68
C GLY A 17 6.11 7.28 -7.68
N LYS A 18 5.99 5.96 -7.79
CA LYS A 18 5.17 5.16 -6.86
C LYS A 18 5.66 5.27 -5.42
N SER A 19 6.96 5.07 -5.20
CA SER A 19 7.55 5.18 -3.86
C SER A 19 7.41 6.57 -3.29
N THR A 20 7.63 7.60 -4.10
CA THR A 20 7.46 8.99 -3.69
C THR A 20 6.03 9.26 -3.25
N THR A 21 5.05 8.82 -4.05
CA THR A 21 3.63 8.98 -3.74
C THR A 21 3.27 8.29 -2.42
N LEU A 22 3.73 7.05 -2.22
CA LEU A 22 3.42 6.30 -1.02
C LEU A 22 4.13 6.86 0.22
N LYS A 23 5.35 7.36 0.09
CA LYS A 23 6.03 8.06 1.18
C LYS A 23 5.30 9.34 1.58
N ASN A 24 4.89 10.14 0.60
CA ASN A 24 4.14 11.35 0.87
C ASN A 24 2.79 11.04 1.52
N LEU A 25 2.16 9.96 1.11
CA LEU A 25 0.94 9.47 1.77
C LEU A 25 1.23 9.16 3.24
N ALA A 26 2.29 8.41 3.53
CA ALA A 26 2.63 8.06 4.90
C ALA A 26 2.90 9.30 5.76
N VAL A 27 3.63 10.29 5.22
CA VAL A 27 3.88 11.55 5.93
C VAL A 27 2.56 12.26 6.25
N GLN A 28 1.65 12.33 5.30
CA GLN A 28 0.35 12.96 5.51
C GLN A 28 -0.47 12.21 6.55
N LEU A 29 -0.44 10.88 6.55
CA LEU A 29 -1.16 10.07 7.52
C LEU A 29 -0.60 10.23 8.94
N LEU A 30 0.71 10.48 9.09
CA LEU A 30 1.28 10.79 10.39
C LEU A 30 0.71 12.08 10.97
N GLN A 31 0.32 13.02 10.11
CA GLN A 31 -0.31 14.28 10.53
C GLN A 31 -1.80 14.10 10.80
N LEU A 32 -2.49 13.32 9.97
CA LEU A 32 -3.95 13.11 10.08
C LEU A 32 -4.34 12.08 11.16
N PHE A 33 -3.52 11.07 11.34
CA PHE A 33 -3.79 9.95 12.25
C PHE A 33 -2.56 9.64 13.10
N PRO A 34 -2.10 10.59 13.94
CA PRO A 34 -0.85 10.42 14.69
C PRO A 34 -0.92 9.33 15.76
N ASN A 35 -2.12 9.05 16.29
CA ASN A 35 -2.29 8.08 17.36
C ASN A 35 -2.58 6.66 16.86
N GLU A 36 -2.85 6.50 15.58
CA GLU A 36 -3.22 5.23 14.97
C GLU A 36 -2.04 4.45 14.41
N LEU A 37 -0.87 5.06 14.28
CA LEU A 37 0.33 4.36 13.81
C LEU A 37 0.82 3.40 14.89
N VAL A 38 0.81 2.09 14.58
CA VAL A 38 1.23 1.05 15.51
C VAL A 38 2.52 0.35 15.10
N TYR A 39 2.95 0.52 13.85
CA TYR A 39 4.18 -0.10 13.37
C TYR A 39 4.77 0.69 12.20
N PHE A 40 6.09 0.83 12.19
CA PHE A 40 6.81 1.43 11.06
C PHE A 40 8.18 0.76 10.95
N GLU A 41 8.50 0.32 9.73
CA GLU A 41 9.80 -0.29 9.43
C GLU A 41 10.34 0.30 8.13
N GLN A 42 11.60 0.75 8.16
CA GLN A 42 12.32 1.10 6.94
C GLN A 42 12.83 -0.18 6.30
N VAL A 43 12.58 -0.34 4.98
CA VAL A 43 12.99 -1.53 4.22
C VAL A 43 14.01 -1.07 3.18
N GLY A 44 15.28 -1.47 3.36
CA GLY A 44 16.36 -0.97 2.53
C GLY A 44 16.60 0.51 2.78
N GLU A 45 17.02 1.24 1.74
CA GLU A 45 17.36 2.66 1.86
C GLU A 45 16.20 3.60 1.59
N ILE A 46 15.22 3.17 0.78
CA ILE A 46 14.18 4.06 0.26
C ILE A 46 12.76 3.58 0.51
N ASP A 47 12.56 2.35 0.94
CA ASP A 47 11.21 1.80 1.09
C ASP A 47 10.82 1.68 2.56
N PHE A 48 9.52 1.48 2.77
CA PHE A 48 8.97 1.32 4.11
C PHE A 48 7.78 0.36 4.12
N LEU A 49 7.44 -0.06 5.33
CA LEU A 49 6.24 -0.84 5.62
C LEU A 49 5.68 -0.29 6.93
N ALA A 50 4.41 0.05 6.96
CA ALA A 50 3.79 0.67 8.13
C ALA A 50 2.36 0.20 8.32
N VAL A 51 1.88 0.25 9.56
CA VAL A 51 0.53 -0.19 9.92
C VAL A 51 -0.15 0.87 10.79
N TRP A 52 -1.36 1.23 10.41
CA TRP A 52 -2.27 2.09 11.18
C TRP A 52 -3.44 1.24 11.69
N ASP A 53 -3.86 1.50 12.92
CA ASP A 53 -4.93 0.76 13.58
C ASP A 53 -5.84 1.74 14.32
N ASN A 54 -7.13 1.75 13.96
CA ASN A 54 -8.13 2.58 14.65
C ASN A 54 -8.96 1.78 15.67
N GLN A 55 -8.49 0.59 16.05
CA GLN A 55 -9.13 -0.37 16.95
C GLN A 55 -10.34 -1.12 16.34
N LYS A 56 -10.74 -0.78 15.13
CA LYS A 56 -11.76 -1.53 14.37
C LYS A 56 -11.15 -2.23 13.18
N VAL A 57 -10.24 -1.57 12.48
CA VAL A 57 -9.55 -2.10 11.30
C VAL A 57 -8.08 -1.77 11.35
N ARG A 58 -7.28 -2.56 10.65
CA ARG A 58 -5.85 -2.32 10.45
C ARG A 58 -5.55 -2.12 8.98
N LEU A 59 -4.82 -1.03 8.70
CA LEU A 59 -4.38 -0.67 7.36
C LEU A 59 -2.87 -0.81 7.28
N GLY A 60 -2.38 -1.64 6.36
CA GLY A 60 -0.96 -1.74 6.06
C GLY A 60 -0.61 -1.02 4.78
N ILE A 61 0.52 -0.33 4.77
CA ILE A 61 1.03 0.38 3.58
C ILE A 61 2.48 0.00 3.38
N TYR A 62 2.85 -0.33 2.13
CA TYR A 62 4.24 -0.58 1.77
C TYR A 62 4.58 0.16 0.49
N SER A 63 5.86 0.51 0.30
CA SER A 63 6.29 1.26 -0.88
C SER A 63 7.09 0.46 -1.90
N GLY A 64 7.66 -0.68 -1.55
CA GLY A 64 8.46 -1.49 -2.47
C GLY A 64 7.62 -2.51 -3.22
N GLY A 65 7.60 -2.47 -4.56
CA GLY A 65 6.78 -3.37 -5.33
C GLY A 65 7.39 -3.81 -6.68
N ASP A 66 8.72 -3.79 -6.80
CA ASP A 66 9.36 -3.97 -8.10
C ASP A 66 9.54 -5.43 -8.53
N ASN A 67 9.42 -6.40 -7.64
CA ASN A 67 9.53 -7.80 -8.03
C ASN A 67 8.64 -8.71 -7.16
N LYS A 68 8.53 -9.97 -7.60
CA LYS A 68 7.69 -10.99 -6.97
C LYS A 68 8.02 -11.22 -5.50
N SER A 69 9.30 -11.36 -5.17
CA SER A 69 9.74 -11.66 -3.80
C SER A 69 9.39 -10.52 -2.84
N ILE A 70 9.58 -9.28 -3.28
CA ILE A 70 9.29 -8.10 -2.48
C ILE A 70 7.78 -8.00 -2.20
N VAL A 71 6.95 -8.21 -3.22
CA VAL A 71 5.49 -8.13 -3.08
C VAL A 71 4.98 -9.22 -2.13
N PHE A 72 5.42 -10.47 -2.30
CA PHE A 72 5.01 -11.55 -1.41
C PHE A 72 5.46 -11.30 0.03
N ARG A 73 6.69 -10.83 0.22
CA ARG A 73 7.19 -10.53 1.56
C ARG A 73 6.36 -9.46 2.24
N ASN A 74 6.03 -8.39 1.51
CA ASN A 74 5.24 -7.28 2.05
C ASN A 74 3.82 -7.74 2.41
N PHE A 75 3.16 -8.47 1.51
CA PHE A 75 1.82 -9.00 1.80
C PHE A 75 1.84 -9.95 2.99
N SER A 76 2.81 -10.86 3.05
CA SER A 76 2.92 -11.80 4.16
C SER A 76 3.15 -11.08 5.49
N ALA A 77 4.03 -10.08 5.51
CA ALA A 77 4.30 -9.30 6.72
C ALA A 77 3.05 -8.56 7.20
N LEU A 78 2.34 -7.89 6.29
CA LEU A 78 1.14 -7.15 6.68
C LEU A 78 0.01 -8.06 7.12
N GLN A 79 -0.13 -9.22 6.49
CA GLN A 79 -1.11 -10.21 6.92
C GLN A 79 -0.77 -10.76 8.30
N ASN A 80 0.49 -11.03 8.58
CA ASN A 80 0.94 -11.49 9.89
C ASN A 80 0.69 -10.44 10.97
N MET A 81 0.60 -9.19 10.60
CA MET A 81 0.21 -8.09 11.50
C MET A 81 -1.31 -7.86 11.55
N ASN A 82 -2.09 -8.78 10.98
CA ASN A 82 -3.55 -8.76 10.98
C ASN A 82 -4.18 -7.56 10.26
N CYS A 83 -3.55 -7.10 9.18
CA CYS A 83 -4.12 -6.01 8.38
C CYS A 83 -5.34 -6.49 7.60
N ASN A 84 -6.42 -5.69 7.66
CA ASN A 84 -7.64 -5.91 6.88
C ASN A 84 -7.57 -5.26 5.51
N PHE A 85 -6.76 -4.20 5.39
CA PHE A 85 -6.59 -3.41 4.17
C PHE A 85 -5.12 -3.27 3.88
N ILE A 86 -4.75 -3.35 2.61
CA ILE A 86 -3.38 -3.14 2.16
C ILE A 86 -3.38 -2.09 1.06
N ILE A 87 -2.46 -1.13 1.15
CA ILE A 87 -2.13 -0.19 0.10
C ILE A 87 -0.66 -0.42 -0.25
N GLY A 88 -0.37 -0.61 -1.52
CA GLY A 88 1.00 -0.88 -1.94
C GLY A 88 1.23 -0.56 -3.40
N ALA A 89 2.22 -1.22 -3.99
CA ALA A 89 2.65 -0.96 -5.35
C ALA A 89 3.08 -2.22 -6.08
N THR A 90 2.94 -2.20 -7.42
CA THR A 90 3.52 -3.19 -8.33
C THR A 90 4.03 -2.49 -9.58
N ARG A 91 4.74 -3.23 -10.44
CA ARG A 91 5.00 -2.80 -11.81
C ARG A 91 3.74 -3.00 -12.66
N THR A 92 3.81 -2.64 -13.95
CA THR A 92 2.68 -2.81 -14.87
C THR A 92 2.43 -4.27 -15.27
N GLY A 93 3.42 -5.13 -15.10
CA GLY A 93 3.31 -6.55 -15.44
C GLY A 93 4.42 -7.36 -14.79
N GLY A 94 4.52 -8.64 -15.14
CA GLY A 94 5.55 -9.53 -14.66
C GLY A 94 5.31 -10.06 -13.26
N GLY A 95 6.39 -10.40 -12.56
CA GLY A 95 6.33 -11.12 -11.29
C GLY A 95 5.62 -10.40 -10.16
N SER A 96 5.77 -9.07 -10.05
CA SER A 96 5.11 -8.32 -8.97
C SER A 96 3.60 -8.31 -9.13
N VAL A 97 3.09 -8.17 -10.35
CA VAL A 97 1.66 -8.23 -10.63
C VAL A 97 1.12 -9.63 -10.40
N GLN A 98 1.84 -10.65 -10.88
CA GLN A 98 1.44 -12.05 -10.67
C GLN A 98 1.37 -12.40 -9.19
N ALA A 99 2.33 -11.95 -8.39
CA ALA A 99 2.34 -12.16 -6.95
C ALA A 99 1.12 -11.54 -6.29
N ALA A 100 0.80 -10.29 -6.65
CA ALA A 100 -0.35 -9.59 -6.10
C ALA A 100 -1.66 -10.30 -6.47
N GLU A 101 -1.82 -10.69 -7.72
CA GLU A 101 -3.01 -11.38 -8.19
C GLU A 101 -3.20 -12.74 -7.53
N SER A 102 -2.11 -13.51 -7.39
CA SER A 102 -2.14 -14.81 -6.72
C SER A 102 -2.53 -14.67 -5.26
N TYR A 103 -1.99 -13.67 -4.59
CA TYR A 103 -2.31 -13.40 -3.19
C TYR A 103 -3.79 -13.01 -3.04
N ALA A 104 -4.27 -12.10 -3.88
CA ALA A 104 -5.66 -11.66 -3.84
C ALA A 104 -6.63 -12.83 -4.08
N GLU A 105 -6.32 -13.68 -5.05
CA GLU A 105 -7.13 -14.85 -5.35
C GLU A 105 -7.20 -15.81 -4.16
N LEU A 106 -6.07 -16.05 -3.49
CA LEU A 106 -6.01 -16.93 -2.33
C LEU A 106 -6.95 -16.47 -1.22
N PHE A 107 -7.08 -15.16 -1.02
CA PHE A 107 -7.95 -14.59 0.02
C PHE A 107 -9.32 -14.16 -0.48
N GLY A 108 -9.66 -14.47 -1.73
CA GLY A 108 -10.95 -14.13 -2.30
C GLY A 108 -11.20 -12.64 -2.46
N GLN A 109 -10.13 -11.86 -2.66
CA GLN A 109 -10.22 -10.40 -2.74
C GLN A 109 -9.93 -9.91 -4.14
N GLU A 110 -10.57 -8.81 -4.52
CA GLU A 110 -10.24 -8.11 -5.75
C GLU A 110 -9.25 -6.99 -5.45
N ILE A 111 -8.33 -6.79 -6.38
CA ILE A 111 -7.40 -5.68 -6.31
C ILE A 111 -8.03 -4.47 -6.95
N ARG A 112 -7.98 -3.33 -6.26
CA ARG A 112 -8.36 -2.05 -6.82
C ARG A 112 -7.10 -1.37 -7.32
N TRP A 113 -6.95 -1.32 -8.64
CA TRP A 113 -5.75 -0.82 -9.30
C TRP A 113 -5.83 0.69 -9.48
N ILE A 114 -4.73 1.38 -9.17
CA ILE A 114 -4.58 2.82 -9.36
C ILE A 114 -3.35 3.03 -10.23
N GLU A 115 -3.55 3.55 -11.45
CA GLU A 115 -2.45 3.72 -12.39
C GLU A 115 -1.59 4.93 -12.03
N LYS A 116 -0.29 4.72 -11.95
CA LYS A 116 0.71 5.77 -11.79
C LYS A 116 1.42 5.97 -13.13
N GLN A 117 1.06 7.03 -13.85
CA GLN A 117 1.46 7.20 -15.24
C GLN A 117 2.86 7.79 -15.42
N VAL A 118 3.17 8.85 -14.67
CA VAL A 118 4.44 9.56 -14.81
C VAL A 118 4.98 9.98 -13.44
N ALA A 119 6.29 10.20 -13.36
CA ALA A 119 6.94 10.68 -12.16
C ALA A 119 6.94 12.22 -12.14
N SER A 120 5.76 12.84 -12.04
CA SER A 120 5.62 14.28 -11.95
C SER A 120 4.93 14.66 -10.64
N ASP A 121 5.17 15.87 -10.16
CA ASP A 121 4.54 16.34 -8.93
C ASP A 121 3.02 16.33 -9.04
N SER A 122 2.49 16.74 -10.19
CA SER A 122 1.05 16.77 -10.42
C SER A 122 0.41 15.39 -10.34
N ASP A 123 1.00 14.40 -11.01
CA ASP A 123 0.49 13.03 -10.99
C ASP A 123 0.67 12.38 -9.62
N ASN A 124 1.80 12.67 -8.95
CA ASN A 124 2.02 12.20 -7.59
C ASN A 124 0.97 12.75 -6.63
N ASP A 125 0.63 14.04 -6.76
CA ASP A 125 -0.38 14.69 -5.92
C ASP A 125 -1.77 14.11 -6.18
N GLU A 126 -2.13 13.85 -7.43
CA GLU A 126 -3.42 13.24 -7.76
C GLU A 126 -3.56 11.85 -7.15
N CYS A 127 -2.54 11.01 -7.31
CA CYS A 127 -2.54 9.67 -6.73
C CYS A 127 -2.58 9.73 -5.21
N GLN A 128 -1.80 10.62 -4.61
CA GLN A 128 -1.78 10.78 -3.16
C GLN A 128 -3.15 11.21 -2.63
N ASN A 129 -3.78 12.19 -3.28
CA ASN A 129 -5.10 12.66 -2.87
C ASN A 129 -6.16 11.57 -2.97
N GLU A 130 -6.12 10.76 -4.01
CA GLU A 130 -7.01 9.61 -4.14
C GLU A 130 -6.81 8.61 -3.01
N LEU A 131 -5.57 8.28 -2.70
CA LEU A 131 -5.25 7.36 -1.62
C LEU A 131 -5.65 7.92 -0.25
N VAL A 132 -5.46 9.22 -0.02
CA VAL A 132 -5.89 9.86 1.23
C VAL A 132 -7.40 9.74 1.41
N LYS A 133 -8.18 9.91 0.35
CA LYS A 133 -9.63 9.72 0.42
C LYS A 133 -9.99 8.29 0.82
N ILE A 134 -9.30 7.31 0.26
CA ILE A 134 -9.49 5.90 0.60
C ILE A 134 -9.16 5.65 2.06
N VAL A 135 -8.02 6.14 2.53
CA VAL A 135 -7.59 5.96 3.92
C VAL A 135 -8.55 6.61 4.90
N LYS A 136 -9.04 7.81 4.59
CA LYS A 136 -10.03 8.49 5.45
C LYS A 136 -11.31 7.66 5.57
N LYS A 137 -11.76 7.04 4.49
CA LYS A 137 -12.90 6.11 4.54
C LYS A 137 -12.63 4.93 5.46
N ILE A 138 -11.43 4.36 5.39
CA ILE A 138 -11.04 3.18 6.16
C ILE A 138 -10.90 3.52 7.65
N LEU A 139 -10.13 4.55 7.97
CA LEU A 139 -9.73 4.85 9.35
C LEU A 139 -10.74 5.69 10.13
N LYS A 140 -11.73 6.27 9.48
CA LYS A 140 -12.80 7.03 10.14
C LYS A 140 -14.08 6.23 10.37
N GLN A 141 -14.02 4.93 10.15
CA GLN A 141 -15.16 4.05 10.42
C GLN A 141 -15.57 4.00 11.88
#